data_b0c0590c074ac22f825ce0b8fd6c345d
#
_entry.id   b0c0590c074ac22f825ce0b8fd6c345d
#
_cell.length_a   1.000
_cell.length_b   1.000
_cell.length_c   1.000
_cell.angle_alpha   90.00
_cell.angle_beta   90.00
_cell.angle_gamma   90.00
#
_symmetry.space_group_name_H-M   'P 1'
#
loop_
_entity.id
_entity.type
_entity.pdbx_description
1 polymer ?
#
loop_
_entity_poly.entity_id
_entity_poly.type
_entity_poly.pdbx_seq_one_letter_code
_entity_poly.pdbx_strand_id
1 'polypeptide(L)'
;MNKINRRNFIKKTSLSGAAIATASALSSSDYRDRDKMSQYMGDFAATKIDKVKVAFIGVGARGTGHAKQLASIKGTEVVAICDLYKDLAERSKKLCLEADNQRHKNIKLYHSAENDWIKMIEDTRPDAVFISTNWDNHAPMVIKAMELGSHAFVEVPMATNLKDLWDIIDTSEKTRR
;
A
#
# COMPACT_ATOMS: atom_id res chain seq x y z
N MET A 1 2.92 15.41 -47.68
CA MET A 1 2.81 15.24 -46.20
C MET A 1 3.86 16.13 -45.55
N ASN A 2 3.47 17.26 -44.95
CA ASN A 2 4.40 18.15 -44.25
C ASN A 2 4.90 17.50 -42.96
N LYS A 3 6.19 17.22 -42.88
CA LYS A 3 6.83 16.74 -41.64
C LYS A 3 6.79 17.84 -40.60
N ILE A 4 6.03 17.62 -39.53
CA ILE A 4 6.01 18.50 -38.36
C ILE A 4 7.35 18.29 -37.65
N ASN A 5 8.22 19.32 -37.60
CA ASN A 5 9.45 19.24 -36.82
C ASN A 5 9.17 19.60 -35.34
N ARG A 6 10.07 19.20 -34.41
CA ARG A 6 9.94 19.41 -32.96
C ARG A 6 9.63 20.86 -32.59
N ARG A 7 10.23 21.84 -33.29
CA ARG A 7 10.06 23.27 -33.02
C ARG A 7 8.65 23.77 -33.36
N ASN A 8 8.06 23.24 -34.45
CA ASN A 8 6.69 23.57 -34.88
C ASN A 8 5.64 22.85 -34.03
N PHE A 9 5.96 21.69 -33.50
CA PHE A 9 5.13 20.98 -32.53
C PHE A 9 5.05 21.81 -31.22
N ILE A 10 6.19 22.22 -30.66
CA ILE A 10 6.24 23.03 -29.43
C ILE A 10 5.52 24.38 -29.59
N LYS A 11 5.68 25.06 -30.74
CA LYS A 11 4.96 26.31 -31.01
C LYS A 11 3.44 26.13 -31.13
N LYS A 12 2.96 25.01 -31.67
CA LYS A 12 1.53 24.74 -31.80
C LYS A 12 0.91 24.29 -30.47
N THR A 13 1.64 23.58 -29.62
CA THR A 13 1.18 23.19 -28.29
C THR A 13 1.23 24.33 -27.27
N SER A 14 2.12 25.33 -27.43
CA SER A 14 2.14 26.48 -26.54
C SER A 14 0.95 27.44 -26.72
N LEU A 15 0.31 27.49 -27.92
CA LEU A 15 -0.95 28.23 -28.10
C LEU A 15 -2.18 27.52 -27.51
N SER A 16 -2.17 26.20 -27.44
CA SER A 16 -3.22 25.41 -26.74
C SER A 16 -2.98 25.33 -25.21
N GLY A 17 -1.80 25.69 -24.76
CA GLY A 17 -1.44 25.71 -23.33
C GLY A 17 -2.16 26.77 -22.51
N ALA A 18 -2.66 27.86 -23.13
CA ALA A 18 -3.43 28.89 -22.43
C ALA A 18 -4.80 28.38 -21.95
N ALA A 19 -5.44 27.47 -22.70
CA ALA A 19 -6.72 26.86 -22.30
C ALA A 19 -6.54 25.75 -21.24
N ILE A 20 -5.37 25.09 -21.21
CA ILE A 20 -5.04 24.09 -20.19
C ILE A 20 -4.63 24.79 -18.88
N ALA A 21 -3.99 25.95 -18.93
CA ALA A 21 -3.63 26.73 -17.75
C ALA A 21 -4.85 27.27 -16.99
N THR A 22 -5.96 27.56 -17.67
CA THR A 22 -7.21 28.00 -17.01
C THR A 22 -7.95 26.82 -16.36
N ALA A 23 -7.90 25.62 -16.93
CA ALA A 23 -8.47 24.40 -16.31
C ALA A 23 -7.66 23.95 -15.08
N SER A 24 -6.33 24.11 -15.11
CA SER A 24 -5.46 23.83 -13.97
C SER A 24 -5.61 24.86 -12.83
N ALA A 25 -5.96 26.11 -13.15
CA ALA A 25 -6.20 27.13 -12.12
C ALA A 25 -7.48 26.90 -11.30
N LEU A 26 -8.48 26.21 -11.87
CA LEU A 26 -9.71 25.86 -11.17
C LEU A 26 -9.56 24.62 -10.26
N SER A 27 -8.57 23.76 -10.53
CA SER A 27 -8.23 22.62 -9.66
C SER A 27 -7.15 22.95 -8.61
N SER A 28 -6.49 24.12 -8.74
CA SER A 28 -5.41 24.52 -7.83
C SER A 28 -5.89 25.17 -6.52
N SER A 29 -7.18 25.51 -6.40
CA SER A 29 -7.73 26.04 -5.15
C SER A 29 -7.82 24.96 -4.07
N ASP A 30 -8.24 23.75 -4.44
CA ASP A 30 -8.27 22.61 -3.53
C ASP A 30 -6.88 22.11 -3.14
N TYR A 31 -5.88 22.29 -4.03
CA TYR A 31 -4.50 21.91 -3.77
C TYR A 31 -3.82 22.85 -2.75
N ARG A 32 -4.11 24.14 -2.79
CA ARG A 32 -3.49 25.14 -1.90
C ARG A 32 -3.98 25.10 -0.45
N ASP A 33 -5.21 24.64 -0.22
CA ASP A 33 -5.72 24.46 1.15
C ASP A 33 -5.17 23.20 1.83
N ARG A 34 -4.72 22.20 1.05
CA ARG A 34 -4.04 21.00 1.57
C ARG A 34 -2.66 21.30 2.14
N ASP A 35 -1.89 22.22 1.53
CA ASP A 35 -0.55 22.63 2.00
C ASP A 35 -0.53 23.15 3.45
N LYS A 36 -1.68 23.61 3.97
CA LYS A 36 -1.78 24.13 5.34
C LYS A 36 -2.07 23.03 6.38
N MET A 37 -2.50 21.84 5.97
CA MET A 37 -2.89 20.73 6.85
C MET A 37 -2.01 19.49 6.68
N SER A 38 -1.21 19.41 5.61
CA SER A 38 -0.38 18.25 5.33
C SER A 38 0.96 18.32 6.07
N GLN A 39 1.31 17.21 6.69
CA GLN A 39 2.62 17.06 7.31
C GLN A 39 3.53 16.27 6.37
N TYR A 40 4.40 16.99 5.66
CA TYR A 40 5.33 16.39 4.70
C TYR A 40 6.04 15.16 5.27
N MET A 41 5.98 14.05 4.52
CA MET A 41 6.51 12.74 4.95
C MET A 41 7.92 12.45 4.43
N GLY A 42 8.52 13.33 3.61
CA GLY A 42 9.84 13.10 3.01
C GLY A 42 10.98 12.94 4.02
N ASP A 43 10.86 13.57 5.19
CA ASP A 43 11.84 13.45 6.29
C ASP A 43 11.41 12.41 7.35
N PHE A 44 10.33 11.68 7.08
CA PHE A 44 9.84 10.68 8.03
C PHE A 44 10.79 9.48 8.09
N ALA A 45 11.18 9.12 9.30
CA ALA A 45 11.87 7.88 9.59
C ALA A 45 11.14 7.16 10.74
N ALA A 46 10.77 5.92 10.51
CA ALA A 46 10.21 5.08 11.56
C ALA A 46 11.26 4.81 12.65
N THR A 47 10.81 4.71 13.90
CA THR A 47 11.69 4.32 14.99
C THR A 47 12.27 2.94 14.74
N LYS A 48 13.58 2.79 14.91
CA LYS A 48 14.23 1.49 14.75
C LYS A 48 13.70 0.50 15.79
N ILE A 49 13.29 -0.67 15.31
CA ILE A 49 12.88 -1.81 16.12
C ILE A 49 13.70 -3.04 15.72
N ASP A 50 13.99 -3.93 16.67
CA ASP A 50 14.83 -5.10 16.41
C ASP A 50 14.07 -6.21 15.66
N LYS A 51 12.75 -6.26 15.84
CA LYS A 51 11.88 -7.25 15.23
C LYS A 51 10.64 -6.56 14.65
N VAL A 52 10.45 -6.68 13.35
CA VAL A 52 9.28 -6.16 12.62
C VAL A 52 8.23 -7.27 12.51
N LYS A 53 7.05 -7.06 13.10
CA LYS A 53 5.90 -7.94 12.92
C LYS A 53 5.23 -7.64 11.58
N VAL A 54 5.09 -8.66 10.75
CA VAL A 54 4.53 -8.52 9.41
C VAL A 54 3.27 -9.36 9.28
N ALA A 55 2.23 -8.80 8.65
CA ALA A 55 1.03 -9.52 8.27
C ALA A 55 0.77 -9.39 6.76
N PHE A 56 0.05 -10.34 6.19
CA PHE A 56 -0.26 -10.40 4.75
C PHE A 56 -1.76 -10.44 4.51
N ILE A 57 -2.24 -9.65 3.55
CA ILE A 57 -3.61 -9.66 3.04
C ILE A 57 -3.57 -10.02 1.56
N GLY A 58 -4.13 -11.17 1.20
CA GLY A 58 -4.03 -11.75 -0.13
C GLY A 58 -2.69 -12.46 -0.33
N VAL A 59 -2.73 -13.80 -0.35
CA VAL A 59 -1.55 -14.64 -0.55
C VAL A 59 -1.72 -15.56 -1.76
N GLY A 60 -2.25 -15.00 -2.84
CA GLY A 60 -2.21 -15.58 -4.17
C GLY A 60 -0.77 -15.72 -4.68
N ALA A 61 -0.54 -15.63 -5.99
CA ALA A 61 0.79 -15.80 -6.58
C ALA A 61 1.81 -14.76 -6.05
N ARG A 62 1.44 -13.47 -6.06
CA ARG A 62 2.32 -12.38 -5.61
C ARG A 62 2.52 -12.38 -4.10
N GLY A 63 1.42 -12.37 -3.34
CA GLY A 63 1.49 -12.31 -1.88
C GLY A 63 2.21 -13.50 -1.25
N THR A 64 2.08 -14.72 -1.80
CA THR A 64 2.89 -15.88 -1.38
C THR A 64 4.39 -15.65 -1.62
N GLY A 65 4.76 -15.02 -2.74
CA GLY A 65 6.15 -14.66 -3.04
C GLY A 65 6.71 -13.70 -1.99
N HIS A 66 5.98 -12.64 -1.66
CA HIS A 66 6.36 -11.69 -0.62
C HIS A 66 6.47 -12.33 0.76
N ALA A 67 5.49 -13.18 1.13
CA ALA A 67 5.51 -13.87 2.41
C ALA A 67 6.77 -14.74 2.58
N LYS A 68 7.12 -15.51 1.56
CA LYS A 68 8.33 -16.33 1.53
C LYS A 68 9.61 -15.49 1.64
N GLN A 69 9.69 -14.40 0.88
CA GLN A 69 10.87 -13.53 0.89
C GLN A 69 11.06 -12.87 2.26
N LEU A 70 9.99 -12.26 2.82
CA LEU A 70 10.05 -11.60 4.12
C LEU A 70 10.31 -12.57 5.26
N ALA A 71 9.76 -13.77 5.20
CA ALA A 71 10.06 -14.82 6.18
C ALA A 71 11.55 -15.21 6.22
N SER A 72 12.28 -15.02 5.13
CA SER A 72 13.72 -15.30 5.06
C SER A 72 14.60 -14.17 5.60
N ILE A 73 14.05 -12.95 5.80
CA ILE A 73 14.82 -11.80 6.28
C ILE A 73 14.97 -11.86 7.80
N LYS A 74 16.22 -11.73 8.29
CA LYS A 74 16.47 -11.62 9.74
C LYS A 74 15.81 -10.33 10.28
N GLY A 75 15.20 -10.44 11.47
CA GLY A 75 14.52 -9.30 12.10
C GLY A 75 13.04 -9.16 11.68
N THR A 76 12.50 -9.99 10.79
CA THR A 76 11.06 -10.04 10.51
C THR A 76 10.39 -11.22 11.23
N GLU A 77 9.17 -11.02 11.70
CA GLU A 77 8.30 -12.07 12.22
C GLU A 77 6.95 -12.02 11.52
N VAL A 78 6.61 -13.03 10.74
CA VAL A 78 5.28 -13.16 10.16
C VAL A 78 4.32 -13.57 11.27
N VAL A 79 3.37 -12.70 11.62
CA VAL A 79 2.43 -12.90 12.72
C VAL A 79 1.04 -13.34 12.26
N ALA A 80 0.65 -12.97 11.04
CA ALA A 80 -0.66 -13.33 10.51
C ALA A 80 -0.71 -13.34 8.98
N ILE A 81 -1.61 -14.13 8.45
CA ILE A 81 -1.94 -14.23 7.02
C ILE A 81 -3.46 -14.25 6.89
N CYS A 82 -3.99 -13.39 6.02
CA CYS A 82 -5.40 -13.33 5.66
C CYS A 82 -5.58 -13.57 4.15
N ASP A 83 -6.47 -14.49 3.81
CA ASP A 83 -6.91 -14.73 2.43
C ASP A 83 -8.34 -15.29 2.46
N LEU A 84 -9.13 -15.04 1.42
CA LEU A 84 -10.47 -15.62 1.30
C LEU A 84 -10.42 -17.14 1.12
N TYR A 85 -9.32 -17.64 0.56
CA TYR A 85 -9.09 -19.06 0.31
C TYR A 85 -8.17 -19.66 1.37
N LYS A 86 -8.72 -20.52 2.19
CA LYS A 86 -8.02 -21.17 3.31
C LYS A 86 -6.75 -21.90 2.86
N ASP A 87 -6.81 -22.62 1.75
CA ASP A 87 -5.69 -23.38 1.19
C ASP A 87 -4.51 -22.48 0.80
N LEU A 88 -4.77 -21.27 0.29
CA LEU A 88 -3.73 -20.31 -0.02
C LEU A 88 -3.06 -19.77 1.27
N ALA A 89 -3.85 -19.48 2.29
CA ALA A 89 -3.34 -19.04 3.58
C ALA A 89 -2.48 -20.14 4.26
N GLU A 90 -2.95 -21.38 4.26
CA GLU A 90 -2.22 -22.54 4.81
C GLU A 90 -0.91 -22.81 4.04
N ARG A 91 -0.95 -22.76 2.70
CA ARG A 91 0.24 -22.91 1.86
C ARG A 91 1.29 -21.84 2.18
N SER A 92 0.88 -20.59 2.28
CA SER A 92 1.79 -19.47 2.58
C SER A 92 2.37 -19.58 3.99
N LYS A 93 1.57 -19.99 4.98
CA LYS A 93 2.04 -20.30 6.33
C LYS A 93 3.12 -21.37 6.32
N LYS A 94 2.91 -22.46 5.59
CA LYS A 94 3.89 -23.54 5.46
C LYS A 94 5.22 -23.04 4.93
N LEU A 95 5.21 -22.23 3.88
CA LEU A 95 6.43 -21.64 3.30
C LEU A 95 7.16 -20.71 4.27
N CYS A 96 6.43 -19.95 5.09
CA CYS A 96 7.07 -19.12 6.13
C CYS A 96 7.72 -19.99 7.22
N LEU A 97 7.08 -21.09 7.64
CA LEU A 97 7.62 -22.03 8.62
C LEU A 97 8.86 -22.76 8.08
N GLU A 98 8.89 -23.09 6.79
CA GLU A 98 10.06 -23.67 6.13
C GLU A 98 11.28 -22.72 6.13
N ALA A 99 11.04 -21.39 6.06
CA ALA A 99 12.11 -20.41 6.12
C ALA A 99 12.73 -20.30 7.53
N ASP A 100 11.91 -20.26 8.58
CA ASP A 100 12.36 -20.24 9.99
C ASP A 100 11.19 -20.63 10.92
N ASN A 101 11.12 -21.90 11.28
CA ASN A 101 10.03 -22.42 12.09
C ASN A 101 9.95 -21.80 13.50
N GLN A 102 11.07 -21.47 14.12
CA GLN A 102 11.08 -20.89 15.46
C GLN A 102 10.55 -19.46 15.46
N ARG A 103 10.94 -18.66 14.48
CA ARG A 103 10.57 -17.26 14.35
C ARG A 103 9.10 -17.09 13.94
N HIS A 104 8.58 -17.98 13.10
CA HIS A 104 7.23 -17.88 12.53
C HIS A 104 6.21 -18.87 13.14
N LYS A 105 6.53 -19.52 14.27
CA LYS A 105 5.71 -20.56 14.88
C LYS A 105 4.27 -20.15 15.22
N ASN A 106 4.01 -18.87 15.45
CA ASN A 106 2.74 -18.34 15.93
C ASN A 106 1.88 -17.67 14.84
N ILE A 107 2.11 -17.97 13.55
CA ILE A 107 1.31 -17.39 12.47
C ILE A 107 -0.18 -17.75 12.64
N LYS A 108 -1.02 -16.71 12.82
CA LYS A 108 -2.48 -16.83 12.82
C LYS A 108 -3.03 -16.76 11.40
N LEU A 109 -4.07 -17.55 11.10
CA LEU A 109 -4.76 -17.54 9.81
C LEU A 109 -6.15 -16.93 9.96
N TYR A 110 -6.53 -16.10 8.97
CA TYR A 110 -7.82 -15.43 8.87
C TYR A 110 -8.39 -15.70 7.48
N HIS A 111 -9.55 -16.36 7.39
CA HIS A 111 -10.11 -16.80 6.09
C HIS A 111 -11.61 -17.08 6.12
N SER A 112 -12.32 -16.62 7.14
CA SER A 112 -13.73 -16.99 7.36
C SER A 112 -14.71 -15.96 6.77
N ALA A 113 -14.29 -14.68 6.65
CA ALA A 113 -15.12 -13.59 6.16
C ALA A 113 -14.30 -12.58 5.36
N GLU A 114 -14.98 -11.85 4.50
CA GLU A 114 -14.37 -10.82 3.64
C GLU A 114 -13.62 -9.74 4.43
N ASN A 115 -14.09 -9.40 5.62
CA ASN A 115 -13.49 -8.38 6.49
C ASN A 115 -12.56 -8.94 7.57
N ASP A 116 -12.21 -10.21 7.52
CA ASP A 116 -11.30 -10.84 8.49
C ASP A 116 -9.92 -10.17 8.54
N TRP A 117 -9.53 -9.48 7.48
CA TRP A 117 -8.27 -8.73 7.43
C TRP A 117 -8.25 -7.55 8.42
N ILE A 118 -9.40 -6.92 8.72
CA ILE A 118 -9.51 -5.87 9.74
C ILE A 118 -9.26 -6.48 11.11
N LYS A 119 -9.98 -7.56 11.42
CA LYS A 119 -9.81 -8.31 12.66
C LYS A 119 -8.38 -8.82 12.82
N MET A 120 -7.75 -9.28 11.75
CA MET A 120 -6.36 -9.70 11.76
C MET A 120 -5.44 -8.57 12.25
N ILE A 121 -5.59 -7.35 11.72
CA ILE A 121 -4.76 -6.21 12.11
C ILE A 121 -5.02 -5.85 13.57
N GLU A 122 -6.28 -5.78 14.00
CA GLU A 122 -6.66 -5.46 15.38
C GLU A 122 -6.12 -6.49 16.39
N ASP A 123 -6.23 -7.78 16.08
CA ASP A 123 -5.81 -8.89 16.96
C ASP A 123 -4.29 -9.05 17.05
N THR A 124 -3.56 -8.75 15.99
CA THR A 124 -2.12 -9.05 15.91
C THR A 124 -1.23 -7.81 15.97
N ARG A 125 -1.80 -6.63 15.70
CA ARG A 125 -1.11 -5.33 15.70
C ARG A 125 0.26 -5.41 15.01
N PRO A 126 0.28 -5.74 13.72
CA PRO A 126 1.52 -5.84 12.97
C PRO A 126 2.13 -4.45 12.77
N ASP A 127 3.46 -4.36 12.74
CA ASP A 127 4.17 -3.13 12.40
C ASP A 127 4.00 -2.81 10.90
N ALA A 128 3.92 -3.85 10.06
CA ALA A 128 3.77 -3.74 8.62
C ALA A 128 2.72 -4.73 8.08
N VAL A 129 1.89 -4.25 7.14
CA VAL A 129 0.90 -5.06 6.42
C VAL A 129 1.22 -5.05 4.93
N PHE A 130 1.36 -6.23 4.33
CA PHE A 130 1.55 -6.40 2.89
C PHE A 130 0.23 -6.79 2.23
N ILE A 131 -0.20 -6.02 1.23
CA ILE A 131 -1.49 -6.12 0.56
C ILE A 131 -1.28 -6.51 -0.90
N SER A 132 -1.79 -7.67 -1.30
CA SER A 132 -1.67 -8.24 -2.65
C SER A 132 -3.00 -8.83 -3.10
N THR A 133 -4.06 -8.06 -2.97
CA THR A 133 -5.44 -8.40 -3.34
C THR A 133 -5.77 -7.93 -4.76
N ASN A 134 -7.03 -7.84 -5.12
CA ASN A 134 -7.50 -7.17 -6.32
C ASN A 134 -7.39 -5.64 -6.16
N TRP A 135 -7.26 -4.93 -7.28
CA TRP A 135 -6.94 -3.50 -7.33
C TRP A 135 -7.96 -2.60 -6.60
N ASP A 136 -9.25 -2.97 -6.66
CA ASP A 136 -10.32 -2.20 -6.03
C ASP A 136 -10.23 -2.19 -4.50
N ASN A 137 -9.59 -3.21 -3.92
CA ASN A 137 -9.40 -3.35 -2.48
C ASN A 137 -8.10 -2.70 -1.97
N HIS A 138 -7.17 -2.34 -2.85
CA HIS A 138 -5.87 -1.81 -2.44
C HIS A 138 -6.00 -0.54 -1.60
N ALA A 139 -6.65 0.50 -2.12
CA ALA A 139 -6.77 1.77 -1.42
C ALA A 139 -7.54 1.68 -0.08
N PRO A 140 -8.73 1.05 -0.02
CA PRO A 140 -9.43 0.87 1.26
C PRO A 140 -8.62 0.11 2.31
N MET A 141 -7.88 -0.93 1.90
CA MET A 141 -7.06 -1.73 2.81
C MET A 141 -5.82 -0.97 3.29
N VAL A 142 -5.15 -0.21 2.41
CA VAL A 142 -4.02 0.65 2.77
C VAL A 142 -4.43 1.70 3.78
N ILE A 143 -5.50 2.45 3.50
CA ILE A 143 -6.03 3.50 4.38
C ILE A 143 -6.35 2.91 5.75
N LYS A 144 -7.11 1.83 5.78
CA LYS A 144 -7.51 1.19 7.04
C LYS A 144 -6.34 0.62 7.83
N ALA A 145 -5.34 0.02 7.16
CA ALA A 145 -4.14 -0.47 7.83
C ALA A 145 -3.36 0.67 8.53
N MET A 146 -3.22 1.82 7.86
CA MET A 146 -2.58 3.00 8.44
C MET A 146 -3.38 3.58 9.62
N GLU A 147 -4.72 3.65 9.49
CA GLU A 147 -5.60 4.09 10.59
C GLU A 147 -5.50 3.18 11.83
N LEU A 148 -5.29 1.87 11.63
CA LEU A 148 -5.08 0.89 12.69
C LEU A 148 -3.63 0.85 13.22
N GLY A 149 -2.76 1.74 12.71
CA GLY A 149 -1.41 1.96 13.22
C GLY A 149 -0.31 1.11 12.56
N SER A 150 -0.59 0.41 11.49
CA SER A 150 0.40 -0.36 10.72
C SER A 150 0.94 0.45 9.54
N HIS A 151 2.20 0.24 9.17
CA HIS A 151 2.70 0.67 7.86
C HIS A 151 2.16 -0.24 6.76
N ALA A 152 1.65 0.33 5.67
CA ALA A 152 1.07 -0.44 4.57
C ALA A 152 2.03 -0.52 3.37
N PHE A 153 2.19 -1.73 2.83
CA PHE A 153 2.88 -2.01 1.58
C PHE A 153 1.88 -2.66 0.64
N VAL A 154 1.70 -2.12 -0.54
CA VAL A 154 0.67 -2.58 -1.47
C VAL A 154 1.24 -2.84 -2.85
N GLU A 155 0.74 -3.87 -3.53
CA GLU A 155 1.04 -4.14 -4.93
C GLU A 155 0.49 -3.05 -5.85
N VAL A 156 1.07 -2.95 -7.01
CA VAL A 156 0.66 -1.99 -8.05
C VAL A 156 -0.60 -2.46 -8.80
N PRO A 157 -1.47 -1.52 -9.16
CA PRO A 157 -1.51 -0.10 -8.79
C PRO A 157 -2.03 0.07 -7.36
N MET A 158 -1.51 1.06 -6.61
CA MET A 158 -1.95 1.30 -5.24
C MET A 158 -3.40 1.82 -5.17
N ALA A 159 -3.89 2.45 -6.23
CA ALA A 159 -5.28 2.88 -6.40
C ALA A 159 -5.63 2.96 -7.90
N THR A 160 -6.93 2.91 -8.22
CA THR A 160 -7.46 2.95 -9.57
C THR A 160 -8.05 4.30 -9.95
N ASN A 161 -8.12 5.25 -9.01
CA ASN A 161 -8.63 6.59 -9.24
C ASN A 161 -7.86 7.63 -8.42
N LEU A 162 -7.97 8.90 -8.83
CA LEU A 162 -7.21 10.00 -8.24
C LEU A 162 -7.64 10.33 -6.80
N LYS A 163 -8.92 10.17 -6.49
CA LYS A 163 -9.42 10.40 -5.13
C LYS A 163 -8.75 9.48 -4.13
N ASP A 164 -8.71 8.19 -4.40
CA ASP A 164 -8.11 7.19 -3.52
C ASP A 164 -6.60 7.41 -3.35
N LEU A 165 -5.89 7.88 -4.40
CA LEU A 165 -4.48 8.26 -4.28
C LEU A 165 -4.29 9.40 -3.27
N TRP A 166 -5.14 10.42 -3.32
CA TRP A 166 -5.09 11.52 -2.35
C TRP A 166 -5.48 11.08 -0.95
N ASP A 167 -6.51 10.25 -0.81
CA ASP A 167 -6.93 9.72 0.50
C ASP A 167 -5.80 8.90 1.16
N ILE A 168 -5.02 8.15 0.39
CA ILE A 168 -3.83 7.43 0.88
C ILE A 168 -2.78 8.42 1.40
N ILE A 169 -2.47 9.47 0.62
CA ILE A 169 -1.48 10.48 1.02
C ILE A 169 -1.93 11.18 2.29
N ASP A 170 -3.16 11.71 2.31
CA ASP A 170 -3.74 12.42 3.46
C ASP A 170 -3.73 11.54 4.73
N THR A 171 -4.05 10.24 4.57
CA THR A 171 -4.01 9.28 5.68
C THR A 171 -2.59 9.01 6.17
N SER A 172 -1.64 8.85 5.24
CA SER A 172 -0.22 8.66 5.57
C SER A 172 0.33 9.83 6.39
N GLU A 173 0.07 11.05 5.95
CA GLU A 173 0.48 12.27 6.64
C GLU A 173 -0.16 12.41 8.03
N LYS A 174 -1.46 12.13 8.14
CA LYS A 174 -2.24 12.19 9.38
C LYS A 174 -1.79 11.13 10.40
N THR A 175 -1.54 9.91 9.96
CA THR A 175 -1.21 8.77 10.83
C THR A 175 0.29 8.59 11.06
N ARG A 176 1.12 9.24 10.25
CA ARG A 176 2.58 9.05 10.22
C ARG A 176 2.96 7.59 9.93
N ARG A 177 2.28 7.01 8.93
CA ARG A 177 2.45 5.61 8.50
C ARG A 177 2.76 5.52 7.01
#